data_a4974020b748ce82e24a4866b1868273
#
_entry.id   a4974020b748ce82e24a4866b1868273
#
_cell.length_a   1.000
_cell.length_b   1.000
_cell.length_c   1.000
_cell.angle_alpha   90.00
_cell.angle_beta   90.00
_cell.angle_gamma   90.00
#
_symmetry.space_group_name_H-M   'P 1'
#
loop_
_entity.id
_entity.type
_entity.pdbx_description
1 polymer ?
#
loop_
_entity_poly.entity_id
_entity_poly.type
_entity_poly.pdbx_seq_one_letter_code
_entity_poly.pdbx_strand_id
1 'polypeptide(L)'
;ASLVGSEMCIRDSLYIVFMFLAVRPFLRMIGHIYHNKEVIDKGLVAFIFLLLITSAYLTEILGLHALFGAFIAGVVMPGNVKFRKIMTEKVEDVSLALFLPLFFVSTGLRTEIGLLNKPELWWLCLIFIVVAIAGKFGGAMFSARFVGESWKDSLYIGALMNTRGLMELVVLTIGYEMGILTPSVFVILVLMTLVTTFMTTPLVSFIKFCYRAHDKLMEQKERMPLEGIFKVLLSFGRAGNGQIMLDVAYPVSYTHLTLPT
;
A
#
# COMPACT_ATOMS: atom_id res chain seq x y z
N ALA A 1 -30.01 15.26 20.50
CA ALA A 1 -28.87 14.44 19.99
C ALA A 1 -29.24 13.58 18.77
N SER A 2 -30.47 13.05 18.68
CA SER A 2 -30.90 12.17 17.57
C SER A 2 -31.13 12.90 16.23
N LEU A 3 -31.63 14.13 16.26
CA LEU A 3 -31.92 14.91 15.05
C LEU A 3 -30.66 15.38 14.32
N VAL A 4 -29.62 15.81 15.06
CA VAL A 4 -28.36 16.25 14.49
C VAL A 4 -27.62 15.07 13.80
N GLY A 5 -27.70 13.87 14.37
CA GLY A 5 -27.12 12.67 13.76
C GLY A 5 -27.83 12.26 12.47
N SER A 6 -29.14 12.41 12.37
CA SER A 6 -29.90 12.08 11.15
C SER A 6 -29.64 13.07 10.02
N GLU A 7 -29.50 14.36 10.29
CA GLU A 7 -29.17 15.38 9.28
C GLU A 7 -27.75 15.18 8.72
N MET A 8 -26.80 14.80 9.56
CA MET A 8 -25.44 14.45 9.11
C MET A 8 -25.47 13.25 8.17
N CYS A 9 -26.14 12.16 8.57
CA CYS A 9 -26.24 10.97 7.70
C CYS A 9 -26.93 11.24 6.36
N ILE A 10 -27.92 12.13 6.31
CA ILE A 10 -28.59 12.50 5.05
C ILE A 10 -27.66 13.28 4.15
N ARG A 11 -26.93 14.27 4.68
CA ARG A 11 -25.95 15.04 3.90
C ARG A 11 -24.81 14.17 3.35
N ASP A 12 -24.31 13.25 4.16
CA ASP A 12 -23.25 12.30 3.78
C ASP A 12 -23.72 11.39 2.66
N SER A 13 -24.92 10.82 2.81
CA SER A 13 -25.52 9.98 1.78
C SER A 13 -25.78 10.73 0.49
N LEU A 14 -26.29 11.98 0.58
CA LEU A 14 -26.53 12.84 -0.57
C LEU A 14 -25.24 13.16 -1.33
N TYR A 15 -24.16 13.47 -0.60
CA TYR A 15 -22.85 13.70 -1.20
C TYR A 15 -22.32 12.47 -1.94
N ILE A 16 -22.39 11.29 -1.32
CA ILE A 16 -21.96 10.04 -1.95
C ILE A 16 -22.78 9.77 -3.21
N VAL A 17 -24.11 9.87 -3.12
CA VAL A 17 -25.01 9.67 -4.26
C VAL A 17 -24.69 10.65 -5.39
N PHE A 18 -24.46 11.93 -5.08
CA PHE A 18 -24.08 12.95 -6.05
C PHE A 18 -22.74 12.58 -6.76
N MET A 19 -21.74 12.16 -5.98
CA MET A 19 -20.43 11.77 -6.54
C MET A 19 -20.55 10.55 -7.47
N PHE A 20 -21.38 9.57 -7.13
CA PHE A 20 -21.55 8.39 -7.97
C PHE A 20 -22.48 8.60 -9.16
N LEU A 21 -23.53 9.41 -9.05
CA LEU A 21 -24.52 9.61 -10.10
C LEU A 21 -24.14 10.75 -11.06
N ALA A 22 -23.50 11.82 -10.58
CA ALA A 22 -23.18 12.98 -11.40
C ALA A 22 -21.69 13.00 -11.79
N VAL A 23 -20.77 12.89 -10.83
CA VAL A 23 -19.34 13.06 -11.08
C VAL A 23 -18.73 11.85 -11.80
N ARG A 24 -19.10 10.64 -11.39
CA ARG A 24 -18.58 9.41 -11.98
C ARG A 24 -18.88 9.26 -13.48
N PRO A 25 -20.11 9.42 -13.98
CA PRO A 25 -20.37 9.34 -15.43
C PRO A 25 -19.66 10.42 -16.22
N PHE A 26 -19.55 11.65 -15.67
CA PHE A 26 -18.79 12.74 -16.26
C PHE A 26 -17.31 12.39 -16.41
N LEU A 27 -16.68 11.87 -15.36
CA LEU A 27 -15.29 11.43 -15.41
C LEU A 27 -15.08 10.22 -16.34
N ARG A 28 -16.04 9.30 -16.42
CA ARG A 28 -16.00 8.21 -17.40
C ARG A 28 -16.02 8.71 -18.84
N MET A 29 -16.81 9.70 -19.13
CA MET A 29 -16.86 10.33 -20.46
C MET A 29 -15.50 10.92 -20.82
N ILE A 30 -14.86 11.64 -19.89
CA ILE A 30 -13.49 12.15 -20.06
C ILE A 30 -12.50 10.99 -20.26
N GLY A 31 -12.57 9.94 -19.47
CA GLY A 31 -11.71 8.76 -19.59
C GLY A 31 -11.84 8.04 -20.94
N HIS A 32 -13.03 8.06 -21.55
CA HIS A 32 -13.25 7.53 -22.91
C HIS A 32 -12.58 8.39 -23.99
N ILE A 33 -12.66 9.72 -23.89
CA ILE A 33 -12.03 10.65 -24.84
C ILE A 33 -10.50 10.48 -24.86
N TYR A 34 -9.91 10.18 -23.68
CA TYR A 34 -8.45 10.03 -23.53
C TYR A 34 -7.97 8.56 -23.64
N HIS A 35 -8.84 7.62 -24.00
CA HIS A 35 -8.50 6.20 -24.08
C HIS A 35 -7.36 5.88 -25.07
N ASN A 36 -7.28 6.63 -26.18
CA ASN A 36 -6.32 6.42 -27.26
C ASN A 36 -5.09 7.33 -27.20
N LYS A 37 -5.00 8.26 -26.23
CA LYS A 37 -3.86 9.16 -26.11
C LYS A 37 -2.80 8.53 -25.18
N GLU A 38 -1.56 8.46 -25.66
CA GLU A 38 -0.43 7.98 -24.87
C GLU A 38 0.07 9.01 -23.84
N VAL A 39 -0.28 10.29 -24.03
CA VAL A 39 0.13 11.38 -23.16
C VAL A 39 -1.12 12.09 -22.62
N ILE A 40 -1.22 12.17 -21.31
CA ILE A 40 -2.28 12.95 -20.66
C ILE A 40 -1.87 14.42 -20.65
N ASP A 41 -2.78 15.27 -21.10
CA ASP A 41 -2.58 16.71 -21.13
C ASP A 41 -2.46 17.28 -19.69
N LYS A 42 -1.56 18.27 -19.51
CA LYS A 42 -1.35 18.96 -18.24
C LYS A 42 -2.64 19.58 -17.69
N GLY A 43 -3.51 20.06 -18.59
CA GLY A 43 -4.82 20.62 -18.22
C GLY A 43 -5.73 19.58 -17.55
N LEU A 44 -5.72 18.33 -18.02
CA LEU A 44 -6.51 17.27 -17.40
C LEU A 44 -5.99 16.90 -16.02
N VAL A 45 -4.66 16.86 -15.82
CA VAL A 45 -4.04 16.64 -14.51
C VAL A 45 -4.47 17.74 -13.54
N ALA A 46 -4.39 19.01 -13.96
CA ALA A 46 -4.81 20.16 -13.16
C ALA A 46 -6.31 20.10 -12.82
N PHE A 47 -7.16 19.71 -13.78
CA PHE A 47 -8.60 19.53 -13.55
C PHE A 47 -8.88 18.46 -12.49
N ILE A 48 -8.17 17.32 -12.51
CA ILE A 48 -8.34 16.24 -11.52
C ILE A 48 -7.90 16.71 -10.14
N PHE A 49 -6.79 17.44 -10.03
CA PHE A 49 -6.37 18.02 -8.75
C PHE A 49 -7.41 19.04 -8.23
N LEU A 50 -7.95 19.87 -9.11
CA LEU A 50 -9.01 20.81 -8.73
C LEU A 50 -10.26 20.09 -8.24
N LEU A 51 -10.68 19.03 -8.91
CA LEU A 51 -11.81 18.20 -8.50
C LEU A 51 -11.56 17.56 -7.14
N LEU A 52 -10.36 17.03 -6.90
CA LEU A 52 -9.97 16.45 -5.62
C LEU A 52 -10.03 17.48 -4.49
N ILE A 53 -9.45 18.67 -4.69
CA ILE A 53 -9.46 19.75 -3.70
C ILE A 53 -10.89 20.24 -3.45
N THR A 54 -11.69 20.42 -4.50
CA THR A 54 -13.08 20.84 -4.38
C THR A 54 -13.91 19.80 -3.62
N SER A 55 -13.70 18.52 -3.89
CA SER A 55 -14.35 17.41 -3.20
C SER A 55 -13.99 17.38 -1.71
N ALA A 56 -12.70 17.55 -1.38
CA ALA A 56 -12.22 17.64 0.00
C ALA A 56 -12.81 18.85 0.73
N TYR A 57 -12.86 20.00 0.08
CA TYR A 57 -13.44 21.22 0.64
C TYR A 57 -14.94 21.12 0.89
N LEU A 58 -15.69 20.52 -0.05
CA LEU A 58 -17.12 20.28 0.12
C LEU A 58 -17.41 19.39 1.32
N THR A 59 -16.66 18.31 1.51
CA THR A 59 -16.86 17.43 2.68
C THR A 59 -16.51 18.12 3.98
N GLU A 60 -15.51 18.99 4.01
CA GLU A 60 -15.16 19.79 5.19
C GLU A 60 -16.32 20.74 5.58
N ILE A 61 -16.92 21.44 4.62
CA ILE A 61 -18.11 22.30 4.85
C ILE A 61 -19.32 21.49 5.36
N LEU A 62 -19.47 20.25 4.87
CA LEU A 62 -20.55 19.37 5.30
C LEU A 62 -20.36 18.82 6.72
N GLY A 63 -19.20 19.07 7.34
CA GLY A 63 -18.84 18.56 8.67
C GLY A 63 -18.22 17.15 8.63
N LEU A 64 -17.91 16.66 7.44
CA LEU A 64 -17.07 15.47 7.22
C LEU A 64 -15.61 15.89 7.14
N HIS A 65 -14.70 14.98 7.42
CA HIS A 65 -13.29 15.27 7.28
C HIS A 65 -12.90 15.36 5.79
N ALA A 66 -12.06 16.34 5.40
CA ALA A 66 -11.61 16.59 4.02
C ALA A 66 -11.01 15.34 3.34
N LEU A 67 -10.36 14.49 4.12
CA LEU A 67 -9.76 13.23 3.63
C LEU A 67 -10.80 12.28 3.03
N PHE A 68 -12.02 12.25 3.60
CA PHE A 68 -13.11 11.43 3.07
C PHE A 68 -13.53 11.90 1.67
N GLY A 69 -13.62 13.22 1.46
CA GLY A 69 -13.90 13.80 0.15
C GLY A 69 -12.83 13.48 -0.90
N ALA A 70 -11.56 13.60 -0.53
CA ALA A 70 -10.46 13.24 -1.40
C ALA A 70 -10.47 11.74 -1.75
N PHE A 71 -10.77 10.88 -0.79
CA PHE A 71 -10.90 9.44 -1.00
C PHE A 71 -12.04 9.09 -1.98
N ILE A 72 -13.23 9.63 -1.77
CA ILE A 72 -14.38 9.42 -2.67
C ILE A 72 -14.06 9.92 -4.08
N ALA A 73 -13.39 11.07 -4.22
CA ALA A 73 -12.95 11.57 -5.53
C ALA A 73 -12.03 10.56 -6.22
N GLY A 74 -11.12 9.92 -5.50
CA GLY A 74 -10.27 8.85 -6.03
C GLY A 74 -11.05 7.61 -6.46
N VAL A 75 -12.04 7.17 -5.67
CA VAL A 75 -12.88 5.99 -5.96
C VAL A 75 -13.75 6.19 -7.21
N VAL A 76 -14.18 7.42 -7.46
CA VAL A 76 -15.03 7.77 -8.61
C VAL A 76 -14.25 7.88 -9.92
N MET A 77 -12.90 7.87 -9.88
CA MET A 77 -12.03 7.95 -11.07
C MET A 77 -12.31 6.84 -12.10
N PRO A 78 -12.11 7.13 -13.42
CA PRO A 78 -12.34 6.16 -14.48
C PRO A 78 -11.50 4.89 -14.31
N GLY A 79 -12.11 3.72 -14.51
CA GLY A 79 -11.44 2.42 -14.39
C GLY A 79 -10.49 2.05 -15.53
N ASN A 80 -10.19 2.95 -16.45
CA ASN A 80 -9.23 2.71 -17.53
C ASN A 80 -7.82 2.52 -16.95
N VAL A 81 -7.24 1.34 -17.16
CA VAL A 81 -5.94 0.94 -16.60
C VAL A 81 -4.81 1.90 -16.98
N LYS A 82 -4.75 2.32 -18.25
CA LYS A 82 -3.73 3.27 -18.74
C LYS A 82 -3.87 4.63 -18.07
N PHE A 83 -5.08 5.19 -18.08
CA PHE A 83 -5.39 6.47 -17.47
C PHE A 83 -5.05 6.47 -15.96
N ARG A 84 -5.51 5.43 -15.25
CA ARG A 84 -5.25 5.28 -13.81
C ARG A 84 -3.76 5.20 -13.51
N LYS A 85 -2.99 4.42 -14.28
CA LYS A 85 -1.54 4.26 -14.08
C LYS A 85 -0.83 5.60 -14.21
N ILE A 86 -1.08 6.36 -15.31
CA ILE A 86 -0.42 7.64 -15.55
C ILE A 86 -0.84 8.69 -14.49
N MET A 87 -2.12 8.70 -14.10
CA MET A 87 -2.59 9.58 -13.02
C MET A 87 -1.96 9.24 -11.68
N THR A 88 -1.91 7.96 -11.34
CA THR A 88 -1.28 7.51 -10.08
C THR A 88 0.19 7.93 -10.04
N GLU A 89 0.95 7.70 -11.11
CA GLU A 89 2.36 8.12 -11.21
C GLU A 89 2.53 9.63 -11.00
N LYS A 90 1.67 10.45 -11.63
CA LYS A 90 1.74 11.93 -11.49
C LYS A 90 1.39 12.42 -10.09
N VAL A 91 0.35 11.85 -9.49
CA VAL A 91 -0.05 12.19 -8.12
C VAL A 91 0.98 11.68 -7.11
N GLU A 92 1.54 10.49 -7.33
CA GLU A 92 2.54 9.87 -6.48
C GLU A 92 3.82 10.70 -6.43
N ASP A 93 4.35 11.15 -7.58
CA ASP A 93 5.55 11.99 -7.66
C ASP A 93 5.43 13.24 -6.77
N VAL A 94 4.31 13.98 -6.88
CA VAL A 94 4.07 15.18 -6.08
C VAL A 94 3.85 14.84 -4.60
N SER A 95 3.11 13.76 -4.34
CA SER A 95 2.79 13.34 -2.98
C SER A 95 4.02 12.88 -2.22
N LEU A 96 4.90 12.09 -2.84
CA LEU A 96 6.13 11.59 -2.22
C LEU A 96 7.18 12.69 -2.05
N ALA A 97 7.30 13.60 -3.03
CA ALA A 97 8.31 14.63 -2.99
C ALA A 97 7.98 15.79 -2.03
N LEU A 98 6.71 16.15 -1.90
CA LEU A 98 6.28 17.35 -1.17
C LEU A 98 5.38 17.04 0.02
N PHE A 99 4.23 16.38 -0.22
CA PHE A 99 3.21 16.25 0.81
C PHE A 99 3.57 15.25 1.91
N LEU A 100 4.26 14.17 1.57
CA LEU A 100 4.66 13.16 2.54
C LEU A 100 5.66 13.69 3.58
N PRO A 101 6.75 14.39 3.19
CA PRO A 101 7.65 15.03 4.17
C PRO A 101 6.94 16.06 5.05
N LEU A 102 6.07 16.91 4.48
CA LEU A 102 5.29 17.89 5.23
C LEU A 102 4.37 17.23 6.26
N PHE A 103 3.71 16.14 5.88
CA PHE A 103 2.85 15.37 6.78
C PHE A 103 3.66 14.78 7.96
N PHE A 104 4.82 14.18 7.70
CA PHE A 104 5.67 13.63 8.76
C PHE A 104 6.21 14.72 9.70
N VAL A 105 6.60 15.86 9.16
CA VAL A 105 7.04 17.02 9.98
C VAL A 105 5.88 17.50 10.85
N SER A 106 4.70 17.68 10.28
CA SER A 106 3.51 18.13 11.03
C SER A 106 3.13 17.14 12.14
N THR A 107 3.11 15.84 11.83
CA THR A 107 2.80 14.78 12.80
C THR A 107 3.87 14.72 13.89
N GLY A 108 5.15 14.85 13.52
CA GLY A 108 6.27 14.85 14.46
C GLY A 108 6.22 16.04 15.42
N LEU A 109 5.90 17.24 14.94
CA LEU A 109 5.75 18.44 15.77
C LEU A 109 4.58 18.33 16.77
N ARG A 110 3.52 17.62 16.40
CA ARG A 110 2.38 17.35 17.29
C ARG A 110 2.66 16.24 18.32
N THR A 111 3.74 15.47 18.11
CA THR A 111 4.11 14.36 18.99
C THR A 111 4.98 14.85 20.14
N GLU A 112 4.36 15.35 21.20
CA GLU A 112 5.05 15.82 22.40
C GLU A 112 5.43 14.64 23.31
N ILE A 113 6.63 14.08 23.10
CA ILE A 113 7.15 12.95 23.91
C ILE A 113 7.23 13.33 25.41
N GLY A 114 7.38 14.61 25.71
CA GLY A 114 7.39 15.13 27.08
C GLY A 114 6.10 14.86 27.89
N LEU A 115 4.99 14.54 27.22
CA LEU A 115 3.73 14.13 27.89
C LEU A 115 3.85 12.76 28.59
N LEU A 116 4.86 11.96 28.23
CA LEU A 116 5.11 10.64 28.84
C LEU A 116 5.96 10.76 30.12
N ASN A 117 5.71 11.76 30.97
CA ASN A 117 6.48 12.01 32.20
C ASN A 117 6.26 10.98 33.31
N LYS A 118 5.22 10.14 33.21
CA LYS A 118 4.91 9.13 34.23
C LYS A 118 5.41 7.75 33.77
N PRO A 119 6.06 6.96 34.65
CA PRO A 119 6.53 5.62 34.32
C PRO A 119 5.39 4.66 33.90
N GLU A 120 4.17 4.90 34.40
CA GLU A 120 2.97 4.15 34.04
C GLU A 120 2.64 4.27 32.54
N LEU A 121 2.85 5.46 31.93
CA LEU A 121 2.59 5.68 30.50
C LEU A 121 3.60 4.95 29.61
N TRP A 122 4.86 4.80 30.06
CA TRP A 122 5.86 4.00 29.35
C TRP A 122 5.53 2.53 29.39
N TRP A 123 5.03 2.04 30.55
CA TRP A 123 4.57 0.68 30.66
C TRP A 123 3.37 0.40 29.76
N LEU A 124 2.43 1.33 29.71
CA LEU A 124 1.28 1.28 28.81
C LEU A 124 1.74 1.27 27.34
N CYS A 125 2.68 2.11 26.95
CA CYS A 125 3.27 2.14 25.61
C CYS A 125 3.88 0.77 25.24
N LEU A 126 4.63 0.16 26.13
CA LEU A 126 5.21 -1.17 25.93
C LEU A 126 4.12 -2.23 25.69
N ILE A 127 3.05 -2.21 26.47
CA ILE A 127 1.91 -3.12 26.31
C ILE A 127 1.27 -2.94 24.94
N PHE A 128 1.01 -1.71 24.51
CA PHE A 128 0.47 -1.42 23.17
C PHE A 128 1.37 -1.96 22.06
N ILE A 129 2.68 -1.77 22.17
CA ILE A 129 3.65 -2.28 21.19
C ILE A 129 3.60 -3.82 21.14
N VAL A 130 3.65 -4.50 22.28
CA VAL A 130 3.64 -5.97 22.35
C VAL A 130 2.34 -6.54 21.80
N VAL A 131 1.18 -5.98 22.18
CA VAL A 131 -0.13 -6.44 21.70
C VAL A 131 -0.26 -6.20 20.20
N ALA A 132 0.21 -5.06 19.71
CA ALA A 132 0.18 -4.73 18.28
C ALA A 132 1.02 -5.70 17.44
N ILE A 133 2.23 -6.03 17.91
CA ILE A 133 3.11 -7.01 17.26
C ILE A 133 2.47 -8.40 17.33
N ALA A 134 2.04 -8.84 18.49
CA ALA A 134 1.42 -10.15 18.66
C ALA A 134 0.19 -10.33 17.77
N GLY A 135 -0.66 -9.30 17.66
CA GLY A 135 -1.86 -9.33 16.83
C GLY A 135 -1.56 -9.37 15.33
N LYS A 136 -0.74 -8.44 14.83
CA LYS A 136 -0.43 -8.37 13.38
C LYS A 136 0.55 -9.45 12.93
N PHE A 137 1.70 -9.54 13.57
CA PHE A 137 2.71 -10.55 13.22
C PHE A 137 2.18 -11.96 13.44
N GLY A 138 1.66 -12.23 14.64
CA GLY A 138 1.12 -13.55 14.98
C GLY A 138 -0.09 -13.91 14.13
N GLY A 139 -1.05 -13.00 13.99
CA GLY A 139 -2.25 -13.22 13.18
C GLY A 139 -1.92 -13.54 11.72
N ALA A 140 -1.04 -12.77 11.09
CA ALA A 140 -0.64 -12.98 9.69
C ALA A 140 0.18 -14.28 9.52
N MET A 141 1.10 -14.56 10.46
CA MET A 141 1.90 -15.78 10.45
C MET A 141 1.01 -17.05 10.57
N PHE A 142 0.09 -17.06 11.53
CA PHE A 142 -0.81 -18.20 11.69
C PHE A 142 -1.76 -18.36 10.50
N SER A 143 -2.33 -17.27 9.99
CA SER A 143 -3.19 -17.30 8.81
C SER A 143 -2.47 -17.87 7.58
N ALA A 144 -1.23 -17.44 7.31
CA ALA A 144 -0.42 -17.97 6.23
C ALA A 144 -0.14 -19.49 6.43
N ARG A 145 0.11 -19.90 7.66
CA ARG A 145 0.32 -21.30 7.98
C ARG A 145 -0.93 -22.17 7.77
N PHE A 146 -2.11 -21.65 8.08
CA PHE A 146 -3.38 -22.33 7.83
C PHE A 146 -3.68 -22.51 6.34
N VAL A 147 -3.24 -21.61 5.49
CA VAL A 147 -3.37 -21.71 4.03
C VAL A 147 -2.41 -22.74 3.43
N GLY A 148 -1.40 -23.22 4.21
CA GLY A 148 -0.47 -24.27 3.79
C GLY A 148 0.92 -23.77 3.43
N GLU A 149 1.23 -22.50 3.64
CA GLU A 149 2.56 -21.93 3.41
C GLU A 149 3.62 -22.54 4.36
N SER A 150 4.88 -22.52 3.93
CA SER A 150 5.98 -22.98 4.77
C SER A 150 6.13 -22.12 6.02
N TRP A 151 6.70 -22.67 7.10
CA TRP A 151 6.99 -21.88 8.31
C TRP A 151 7.88 -20.67 8.03
N LYS A 152 8.81 -20.80 7.09
CA LYS A 152 9.68 -19.71 6.66
C LYS A 152 8.86 -18.59 6.01
N ASP A 153 8.05 -18.93 5.02
CA ASP A 153 7.24 -17.93 4.28
C ASP A 153 6.17 -17.31 5.18
N SER A 154 5.57 -18.10 6.07
CA SER A 154 4.63 -17.60 7.09
C SER A 154 5.27 -16.57 8.02
N LEU A 155 6.53 -16.79 8.46
CA LEU A 155 7.27 -15.81 9.26
C LEU A 155 7.60 -14.54 8.46
N TYR A 156 7.98 -14.66 7.18
CA TYR A 156 8.18 -13.51 6.32
C TYR A 156 6.92 -12.70 6.12
N ILE A 157 5.80 -13.36 5.83
CA ILE A 157 4.50 -12.71 5.68
C ILE A 157 4.11 -11.99 6.97
N GLY A 158 4.28 -12.65 8.14
CA GLY A 158 4.06 -12.04 9.43
C GLY A 158 4.91 -10.79 9.67
N ALA A 159 6.21 -10.85 9.37
CA ALA A 159 7.13 -9.72 9.53
C ALA A 159 6.77 -8.55 8.62
N LEU A 160 6.44 -8.81 7.35
CA LEU A 160 6.05 -7.77 6.39
C LEU A 160 4.69 -7.15 6.75
N MET A 161 3.72 -7.95 7.19
CA MET A 161 2.41 -7.47 7.61
C MET A 161 2.44 -6.68 8.92
N ASN A 162 3.50 -6.82 9.72
CA ASN A 162 3.70 -6.01 10.93
C ASN A 162 4.08 -4.56 10.61
N THR A 163 4.55 -4.27 9.40
CA THR A 163 4.86 -2.91 8.96
C THR A 163 3.60 -2.06 9.01
N ARG A 164 3.70 -0.90 9.62
CA ARG A 164 2.62 0.07 9.70
C ARG A 164 2.88 1.20 8.72
N GLY A 165 1.85 1.58 7.97
CA GLY A 165 1.98 2.56 6.91
C GLY A 165 1.45 3.94 7.29
N LEU A 166 1.61 4.86 6.35
CA LEU A 166 1.13 6.24 6.41
C LEU A 166 -0.35 6.34 6.82
N MET A 167 -1.21 5.43 6.34
CA MET A 167 -2.65 5.47 6.61
C MET A 167 -2.98 5.39 8.10
N GLU A 168 -2.19 4.65 8.88
CA GLU A 168 -2.39 4.58 10.32
C GLU A 168 -2.13 5.93 11.00
N LEU A 169 -1.02 6.60 10.63
CA LEU A 169 -0.70 7.92 11.15
C LEU A 169 -1.76 8.96 10.74
N VAL A 170 -2.27 8.88 9.52
CA VAL A 170 -3.36 9.75 9.05
C VAL A 170 -4.62 9.56 9.89
N VAL A 171 -5.03 8.32 10.14
CA VAL A 171 -6.21 8.02 10.97
C VAL A 171 -6.01 8.49 12.42
N LEU A 172 -4.80 8.30 12.98
CA LEU A 172 -4.47 8.80 14.31
C LEU A 172 -4.54 10.32 14.40
N THR A 173 -4.03 11.03 13.39
CA THR A 173 -4.10 12.49 13.32
C THR A 173 -5.54 12.98 13.26
N ILE A 174 -6.38 12.35 12.44
CA ILE A 174 -7.82 12.65 12.37
C ILE A 174 -8.49 12.42 13.74
N GLY A 175 -8.24 11.26 14.35
CA GLY A 175 -8.80 10.93 15.66
C GLY A 175 -8.38 11.92 16.76
N TYR A 176 -7.16 12.44 16.66
CA TYR A 176 -6.66 13.49 17.55
C TYR A 176 -7.34 14.84 17.28
N GLU A 177 -7.48 15.26 16.02
CA GLU A 177 -8.14 16.52 15.62
C GLU A 177 -9.64 16.52 15.98
N MET A 178 -10.30 15.37 15.87
CA MET A 178 -11.70 15.21 16.30
C MET A 178 -11.89 15.15 17.83
N GLY A 179 -10.79 15.20 18.61
CA GLY A 179 -10.85 15.11 20.07
C GLY A 179 -11.21 13.72 20.62
N ILE A 180 -11.20 12.69 19.78
CA ILE A 180 -11.48 11.30 20.19
C ILE A 180 -10.29 10.72 20.96
N LEU A 181 -9.05 11.08 20.53
CA LEU A 181 -7.82 10.63 21.15
C LEU A 181 -7.27 11.70 22.10
N THR A 182 -6.92 11.29 23.31
CA THR A 182 -6.19 12.17 24.22
C THR A 182 -4.75 12.37 23.74
N PRO A 183 -4.09 13.50 24.03
CA PRO A 183 -2.71 13.75 23.61
C PRO A 183 -1.74 12.62 23.99
N SER A 184 -1.84 12.09 25.20
CA SER A 184 -0.97 11.00 25.68
C SER A 184 -1.17 9.70 24.89
N VAL A 185 -2.43 9.34 24.58
CA VAL A 185 -2.74 8.14 23.76
C VAL A 185 -2.25 8.33 22.33
N PHE A 186 -2.41 9.52 21.76
CA PHE A 186 -1.88 9.84 20.43
C PHE A 186 -0.38 9.60 20.35
N VAL A 187 0.40 10.13 21.32
CA VAL A 187 1.86 9.94 21.37
C VAL A 187 2.23 8.45 21.49
N ILE A 188 1.55 7.69 22.34
CA ILE A 188 1.77 6.26 22.52
C ILE A 188 1.56 5.51 21.20
N LEU A 189 0.47 5.80 20.49
CA LEU A 189 0.14 5.13 19.23
C LEU A 189 1.10 5.52 18.10
N VAL A 190 1.56 6.78 18.04
CA VAL A 190 2.60 7.21 17.09
C VAL A 190 3.92 6.50 17.37
N LEU A 191 4.37 6.44 18.63
CA LEU A 191 5.59 5.71 19.01
C LEU A 191 5.48 4.22 18.66
N MET A 192 4.33 3.59 18.96
CA MET A 192 4.07 2.20 18.58
C MET A 192 4.21 2.00 17.07
N THR A 193 3.66 2.89 16.26
CA THR A 193 3.73 2.82 14.78
C THR A 193 5.18 2.92 14.30
N LEU A 194 5.96 3.84 14.85
CA LEU A 194 7.38 4.00 14.52
C LEU A 194 8.19 2.76 14.89
N VAL A 195 8.06 2.29 16.13
CA VAL A 195 8.80 1.11 16.62
C VAL A 195 8.48 -0.13 15.78
N THR A 196 7.21 -0.41 15.51
CA THR A 196 6.82 -1.58 14.70
C THR A 196 7.32 -1.50 13.26
N THR A 197 7.37 -0.31 12.68
CA THR A 197 7.89 -0.10 11.32
C THR A 197 9.42 -0.29 11.28
N PHE A 198 10.15 0.30 12.20
CA PHE A 198 11.60 0.11 12.29
C PHE A 198 12.00 -1.34 12.60
N MET A 199 11.20 -2.04 13.37
CA MET A 199 11.48 -3.43 13.73
C MET A 199 11.35 -4.40 12.55
N THR A 200 10.63 -4.06 11.50
CA THR A 200 10.39 -4.94 10.35
C THR A 200 11.69 -5.36 9.66
N THR A 201 12.59 -4.42 9.38
CA THR A 201 13.86 -4.71 8.69
C THR A 201 14.79 -5.64 9.49
N PRO A 202 15.08 -5.38 10.78
CA PRO A 202 15.86 -6.31 11.59
C PRO A 202 15.17 -7.67 11.76
N LEU A 203 13.83 -7.72 11.85
CA LEU A 203 13.09 -8.97 11.98
C LEU A 203 13.21 -9.82 10.71
N VAL A 204 13.06 -9.23 9.52
CA VAL A 204 13.27 -9.90 8.23
C VAL A 204 14.71 -10.38 8.10
N SER A 205 15.69 -9.57 8.51
CA SER A 205 17.11 -9.93 8.50
C SER A 205 17.41 -11.11 9.45
N PHE A 206 16.77 -11.12 10.62
CA PHE A 206 16.90 -12.20 11.58
C PHE A 206 16.30 -13.51 11.03
N ILE A 207 15.13 -13.46 10.40
CA ILE A 207 14.54 -14.64 9.75
C ILE A 207 15.46 -15.15 8.63
N LYS A 208 16.02 -14.27 7.79
CA LYS A 208 17.01 -14.63 6.77
C LYS A 208 18.23 -15.32 7.39
N PHE A 209 18.74 -14.79 8.48
CA PHE A 209 19.89 -15.35 9.16
C PHE A 209 19.61 -16.77 9.69
N CYS A 210 18.45 -16.96 10.35
CA CYS A 210 18.04 -18.28 10.90
C CYS A 210 17.85 -19.34 9.80
N TYR A 211 17.32 -18.97 8.64
CA TYR A 211 17.07 -19.90 7.53
C TYR A 211 18.20 -19.95 6.48
N ARG A 212 19.27 -19.19 6.64
CA ARG A 212 20.39 -19.10 5.69
C ARG A 212 21.03 -20.46 5.35
N ALA A 213 21.15 -21.34 6.33
CA ALA A 213 21.69 -22.69 6.12
C ALA A 213 20.76 -23.54 5.24
N HIS A 214 19.46 -23.46 5.51
CA HIS A 214 18.44 -24.16 4.74
C HIS A 214 18.33 -23.65 3.29
N ASP A 215 18.42 -22.34 3.10
CA ASP A 215 18.39 -21.72 1.77
C ASP A 215 19.58 -22.13 0.91
N LYS A 216 20.78 -22.18 1.48
CA LYS A 216 21.97 -22.67 0.77
C LYS A 216 21.84 -24.12 0.31
N LEU A 217 21.24 -24.97 1.13
CA LEU A 217 20.99 -26.38 0.79
C LEU A 217 19.97 -26.52 -0.35
N MET A 218 18.91 -25.68 -0.35
CA MET A 218 17.91 -25.67 -1.41
C MET A 218 18.48 -25.11 -2.72
N GLU A 219 19.21 -24.02 -2.65
CA GLU A 219 19.90 -23.42 -3.81
C GLU A 219 20.93 -24.38 -4.42
N GLN A 220 21.63 -25.15 -3.58
CA GLN A 220 22.57 -26.16 -4.04
C GLN A 220 21.85 -27.36 -4.69
N LYS A 221 20.67 -27.72 -4.19
CA LYS A 221 19.83 -28.78 -4.76
C LYS A 221 19.20 -28.36 -6.09
N GLU A 222 18.82 -27.07 -6.24
CA GLU A 222 18.35 -26.50 -7.52
C GLU A 222 19.50 -26.35 -8.54
N ARG A 223 20.72 -26.13 -8.06
CA ARG A 223 21.93 -26.03 -8.90
C ARG A 223 22.57 -27.39 -9.23
N MET A 224 22.08 -28.49 -8.66
CA MET A 224 22.49 -29.81 -9.18
C MET A 224 22.04 -29.90 -10.62
N PRO A 225 22.96 -29.99 -11.59
CA PRO A 225 22.58 -30.17 -12.99
C PRO A 225 21.74 -31.45 -13.06
N LEU A 226 20.51 -31.32 -13.48
CA LEU A 226 19.80 -32.46 -14.06
C LEU A 226 20.64 -32.79 -15.29
N GLU A 227 21.51 -33.77 -15.20
CA GLU A 227 22.30 -34.27 -16.33
C GLU A 227 21.28 -34.54 -17.45
N GLY A 228 21.39 -33.80 -18.54
CA GLY A 228 20.64 -34.00 -19.76
C GLY A 228 19.43 -33.07 -20.01
N ILE A 229 19.11 -32.09 -19.16
CA ILE A 229 18.03 -31.14 -19.45
C ILE A 229 18.57 -29.73 -19.58
N PHE A 230 18.62 -29.20 -20.80
CA PHE A 230 18.90 -27.79 -21.06
C PHE A 230 17.71 -26.94 -20.66
N LYS A 231 17.89 -26.08 -19.65
CA LYS A 231 16.87 -25.05 -19.30
C LYS A 231 17.15 -23.82 -20.15
N VAL A 232 16.31 -23.55 -21.14
CA VAL A 232 16.35 -22.32 -21.91
C VAL A 232 15.40 -21.31 -21.26
N LEU A 233 15.95 -20.22 -20.70
CA LEU A 233 15.16 -19.11 -20.16
C LEU A 233 14.89 -18.13 -21.30
N LEU A 234 13.65 -18.09 -21.78
CA LEU A 234 13.18 -17.12 -22.77
C LEU A 234 12.54 -15.93 -22.04
N SER A 235 13.18 -14.76 -22.13
CA SER A 235 12.64 -13.51 -21.62
C SER A 235 12.11 -12.67 -22.79
N PHE A 236 10.82 -12.30 -22.76
CA PHE A 236 10.21 -11.49 -23.80
C PHE A 236 9.45 -10.32 -23.19
N GLY A 237 9.74 -9.11 -23.70
CA GLY A 237 9.09 -7.87 -23.26
C GLY A 237 7.70 -7.64 -23.86
N ARG A 238 7.29 -8.43 -24.90
CA ARG A 238 5.97 -8.35 -25.54
C ARG A 238 5.46 -9.76 -25.88
N ALA A 239 4.18 -10.00 -25.62
CA ALA A 239 3.56 -11.29 -25.83
C ALA A 239 3.64 -11.82 -27.28
N GLY A 240 3.71 -10.94 -28.30
CA GLY A 240 3.83 -11.34 -29.70
C GLY A 240 5.19 -11.91 -30.11
N ASN A 241 6.25 -11.67 -29.34
CA ASN A 241 7.60 -12.16 -29.67
C ASN A 241 7.90 -13.54 -29.09
N GLY A 242 7.02 -14.06 -28.23
CA GLY A 242 7.22 -15.35 -27.57
C GLY A 242 7.24 -16.54 -28.53
N GLN A 243 6.39 -16.55 -29.55
CA GLN A 243 6.35 -17.61 -30.55
C GLN A 243 7.62 -17.65 -31.41
N ILE A 244 8.08 -16.50 -31.88
CA ILE A 244 9.31 -16.39 -32.69
C ILE A 244 10.54 -16.86 -31.90
N MET A 245 10.63 -16.54 -30.61
CA MET A 245 11.72 -17.01 -29.76
C MET A 245 11.65 -18.50 -29.44
N LEU A 246 10.45 -19.08 -29.32
CA LEU A 246 10.26 -20.51 -29.19
C LEU A 246 10.71 -21.24 -30.46
N ASP A 247 10.38 -20.72 -31.65
CA ASP A 247 10.77 -21.29 -32.94
C ASP A 247 12.29 -21.24 -33.15
N VAL A 248 12.99 -20.26 -32.59
CA VAL A 248 14.48 -20.17 -32.61
C VAL A 248 15.11 -21.08 -31.54
N ALA A 249 14.50 -21.23 -30.39
CA ALA A 249 15.04 -22.05 -29.30
C ALA A 249 14.87 -23.55 -29.56
N TYR A 250 13.84 -23.94 -30.28
CA TYR A 250 13.57 -25.36 -30.60
C TYR A 250 14.68 -26.03 -31.44
N PRO A 251 15.19 -25.45 -32.55
CA PRO A 251 16.28 -26.03 -33.31
C PRO A 251 17.58 -26.10 -32.52
N VAL A 252 17.88 -25.10 -31.66
CA VAL A 252 19.12 -25.06 -30.84
C VAL A 252 19.12 -26.22 -29.83
N SER A 253 17.99 -26.56 -29.23
CA SER A 253 17.91 -27.71 -28.33
C SER A 253 18.08 -29.05 -29.06
N TYR A 254 17.67 -29.15 -30.32
CA TYR A 254 17.78 -30.37 -31.14
C TYR A 254 19.22 -30.57 -31.66
N THR A 255 19.93 -29.52 -32.04
CA THR A 255 21.29 -29.60 -32.57
C THR A 255 22.31 -30.00 -31.49
N HIS A 256 22.08 -29.69 -30.24
CA HIS A 256 22.93 -30.15 -29.13
C HIS A 256 22.70 -31.60 -28.69
N LEU A 257 21.54 -32.19 -29.03
CA LEU A 257 21.24 -33.59 -28.74
C LEU A 257 21.75 -34.56 -29.81
N THR A 258 22.18 -34.09 -30.99
CA THR A 258 22.56 -34.92 -32.14
C THR A 258 24.03 -34.87 -32.50
N LEU A 259 24.90 -34.23 -31.68
CA LEU A 259 26.34 -34.32 -31.88
C LEU A 259 26.84 -35.67 -31.37
N PRO A 260 27.29 -36.59 -32.27
CA PRO A 260 27.92 -37.83 -31.83
C PRO A 260 29.25 -37.54 -31.16
N THR A 261 29.48 -38.26 -30.10
CA THR A 261 30.77 -38.36 -29.39
C THR A 261 31.91 -38.75 -30.29
#